data_9636ee1a5226414b238c21a970c5d1ad
#
_entry.id   9636ee1a5226414b238c21a970c5d1ad
#
_cell.length_a   1.000
_cell.length_b   1.000
_cell.length_c   1.000
_cell.angle_alpha   90.00
_cell.angle_beta   90.00
_cell.angle_gamma   90.00
#
_symmetry.space_group_name_H-M   'P 1'
#
loop_
_entity.id
_entity.type
_entity.pdbx_description
1 polymer ?
#
loop_
_entity_poly.entity_id
_entity_poly.type
_entity_poly.pdbx_seq_one_letter_code
_entity_poly.pdbx_strand_id
1 'polypeptide(L)'
;LFFELADKGVAEAQINLGTMFENGQGVSQDFKEAVRWYRLAADQGLTKAQYNLGLMYAQGKGVGKDPIQAIKWYHLAADQDLIQAQTTLATMYHEGEGVSKNYEAASKWYHLAAEQGDGDAQFKLGVMYSNGEGLSHDNKEARKWFKLAAEQGNTLAQEKLDEIVNKKSLWKKIKDIF
;
A
#
# COMPACT_ATOMS: atom_id res chain seq x y z
N LEU A 1 -3.53 33.70 0.81
CA LEU A 1 -3.87 33.07 -0.48
C LEU A 1 -4.38 31.62 -0.30
N PHE A 2 -3.59 30.69 0.34
CA PHE A 2 -4.06 29.30 0.54
C PHE A 2 -5.33 29.21 1.40
N PHE A 3 -5.41 29.94 2.52
CA PHE A 3 -6.60 29.96 3.37
C PHE A 3 -7.83 30.45 2.59
N GLU A 4 -7.72 31.54 1.85
CA GLU A 4 -8.84 32.08 1.07
C GLU A 4 -9.34 31.11 -0.01
N LEU A 5 -8.43 30.36 -0.68
CA LEU A 5 -8.81 29.38 -1.68
C LEU A 5 -9.42 28.13 -1.05
N ALA A 6 -8.89 27.69 0.08
CA ALA A 6 -9.43 26.55 0.81
C ALA A 6 -10.82 26.85 1.39
N ASP A 7 -11.04 28.05 1.93
CA ASP A 7 -12.35 28.51 2.39
C ASP A 7 -13.38 28.66 1.26
N LYS A 8 -12.91 28.91 0.02
CA LYS A 8 -13.74 28.87 -1.19
C LYS A 8 -13.97 27.45 -1.73
N GLY A 9 -13.47 26.43 -1.06
CA GLY A 9 -13.70 25.03 -1.40
C GLY A 9 -12.73 24.43 -2.42
N VAL A 10 -11.59 25.08 -2.72
CA VAL A 10 -10.59 24.54 -3.65
C VAL A 10 -9.87 23.36 -2.99
N ALA A 11 -10.09 22.14 -3.50
CA ALA A 11 -9.60 20.89 -2.90
C ALA A 11 -8.07 20.84 -2.77
N GLU A 12 -7.34 21.34 -3.77
CA GLU A 12 -5.88 21.42 -3.73
C GLU A 12 -5.37 22.39 -2.67
N ALA A 13 -6.08 23.47 -2.41
CA ALA A 13 -5.73 24.39 -1.32
C ALA A 13 -6.03 23.76 0.04
N GLN A 14 -7.11 23.01 0.15
CA GLN A 14 -7.49 22.31 1.38
C GLN A 14 -6.46 21.21 1.73
N ILE A 15 -6.03 20.37 0.79
CA ILE A 15 -5.00 19.38 1.09
C ILE A 15 -3.66 20.02 1.46
N ASN A 16 -3.30 21.15 0.83
CA ASN A 16 -2.08 21.89 1.19
C ASN A 16 -2.16 22.43 2.61
N LEU A 17 -3.31 22.99 3.01
CA LEU A 17 -3.51 23.41 4.41
C LEU A 17 -3.48 22.24 5.37
N GLY A 18 -4.10 21.11 5.03
CA GLY A 18 -3.99 19.89 5.81
C GLY A 18 -2.53 19.51 6.07
N THR A 19 -1.71 19.51 5.02
CA THR A 19 -0.26 19.22 5.10
C THR A 19 0.50 20.27 5.93
N MET A 20 0.17 21.55 5.77
CA MET A 20 0.79 22.62 6.57
C MET A 20 0.50 22.44 8.06
N PHE A 21 -0.73 22.15 8.45
CA PHE A 21 -1.10 21.89 9.84
C PHE A 21 -0.52 20.58 10.36
N GLU A 22 -0.46 19.52 9.54
CA GLU A 22 0.16 18.24 9.93
C GLU A 22 1.64 18.41 10.25
N ASN A 23 2.37 19.20 9.47
CA ASN A 23 3.82 19.34 9.59
C ASN A 23 4.25 20.60 10.37
N GLY A 24 3.34 21.51 10.71
CA GLY A 24 3.68 22.81 11.33
C GLY A 24 4.40 23.76 10.37
N GLN A 25 4.11 23.70 9.07
CA GLN A 25 4.77 24.50 8.04
C GLN A 25 4.07 25.84 7.84
N GLY A 26 4.64 26.91 8.35
CA GLY A 26 4.06 28.26 8.28
C GLY A 26 2.88 28.50 9.23
N VAL A 27 2.46 27.48 9.97
CA VAL A 27 1.45 27.50 11.03
C VAL A 27 1.92 26.59 12.17
N SER A 28 1.37 26.76 13.37
CA SER A 28 1.59 25.79 14.45
C SER A 28 1.01 24.44 14.08
N GLN A 29 1.71 23.35 14.38
CA GLN A 29 1.23 21.99 14.14
C GLN A 29 -0.10 21.76 14.86
N ASP A 30 -1.09 21.33 14.11
CA ASP A 30 -2.41 20.95 14.64
C ASP A 30 -3.01 19.80 13.81
N PHE A 31 -2.95 18.59 14.36
CA PHE A 31 -3.50 17.41 13.70
C PHE A 31 -5.03 17.44 13.57
N LYS A 32 -5.76 18.15 14.44
CA LYS A 32 -7.22 18.27 14.31
C LYS A 32 -7.59 19.16 13.12
N GLU A 33 -6.89 20.28 12.97
CA GLU A 33 -7.06 21.12 11.78
C GLU A 33 -6.61 20.39 10.51
N ALA A 34 -5.50 19.65 10.55
CA ALA A 34 -5.07 18.81 9.41
C ALA A 34 -6.18 17.85 8.98
N VAL A 35 -6.78 17.11 9.92
CA VAL A 35 -7.90 16.20 9.64
C VAL A 35 -9.10 16.93 9.05
N ARG A 36 -9.44 18.10 9.57
CA ARG A 36 -10.56 18.90 9.05
C ARG A 36 -10.35 19.27 7.58
N TRP A 37 -9.16 19.77 7.24
CA TRP A 37 -8.83 20.15 5.87
C TRP A 37 -8.70 18.96 4.93
N TYR A 38 -8.07 17.86 5.38
CA TYR A 38 -8.03 16.62 4.60
C TYR A 38 -9.41 16.06 4.31
N ARG A 39 -10.32 16.10 5.28
CA ARG A 39 -11.71 15.64 5.09
C ARG A 39 -12.42 16.45 4.03
N LEU A 40 -12.34 17.79 4.08
CA LEU A 40 -12.97 18.64 3.06
C LEU A 40 -12.48 18.34 1.64
N ALA A 41 -11.18 18.09 1.47
CA ALA A 41 -10.61 17.71 0.18
C ALA A 41 -10.96 16.27 -0.21
N ALA A 42 -10.97 15.33 0.74
CA ALA A 42 -11.30 13.93 0.52
C ALA A 42 -12.77 13.73 0.11
N ASP A 43 -13.69 14.49 0.72
CA ASP A 43 -15.12 14.48 0.38
C ASP A 43 -15.38 15.02 -1.03
N GLN A 44 -14.47 15.81 -1.59
CA GLN A 44 -14.48 16.23 -3.00
C GLN A 44 -13.84 15.20 -3.95
N GLY A 45 -13.39 14.06 -3.42
CA GLY A 45 -12.81 12.96 -4.22
C GLY A 45 -11.31 13.09 -4.44
N LEU A 46 -10.61 14.05 -3.82
CA LEU A 46 -9.17 14.21 -4.03
C LEU A 46 -8.40 13.01 -3.44
N THR A 47 -7.84 12.19 -4.33
CA THR A 47 -7.23 10.90 -4.02
C THR A 47 -6.17 10.96 -2.91
N LYS A 48 -5.26 11.94 -2.99
CA LYS A 48 -4.22 12.13 -1.97
C LYS A 48 -4.79 12.52 -0.61
N ALA A 49 -5.88 13.32 -0.59
CA ALA A 49 -6.53 13.71 0.65
C ALA A 49 -7.26 12.52 1.30
N GLN A 50 -7.88 11.65 0.50
CA GLN A 50 -8.47 10.40 0.99
C GLN A 50 -7.40 9.52 1.65
N TYR A 51 -6.25 9.33 1.00
CA TYR A 51 -5.14 8.56 1.56
C TYR A 51 -4.61 9.18 2.87
N ASN A 52 -4.37 10.50 2.89
CA ASN A 52 -3.88 11.20 4.08
C ASN A 52 -4.89 11.11 5.24
N LEU A 53 -6.18 11.25 4.95
CA LEU A 53 -7.22 11.08 5.97
C LEU A 53 -7.26 9.65 6.51
N GLY A 54 -7.06 8.65 5.65
CA GLY A 54 -6.88 7.25 6.04
C GLY A 54 -5.70 7.08 7.00
N LEU A 55 -4.56 7.70 6.73
CA LEU A 55 -3.39 7.69 7.61
C LEU A 55 -3.68 8.32 8.97
N MET A 56 -4.41 9.45 9.01
CA MET A 56 -4.81 10.10 10.27
C MET A 56 -5.64 9.17 11.15
N TYR A 57 -6.60 8.44 10.56
CA TYR A 57 -7.39 7.44 11.28
C TYR A 57 -6.57 6.22 11.70
N ALA A 58 -5.69 5.72 10.85
CA ALA A 58 -4.85 4.57 11.16
C ALA A 58 -3.91 4.85 12.34
N GLN A 59 -3.38 6.07 12.40
CA GLN A 59 -2.42 6.51 13.42
C GLN A 59 -3.07 7.12 14.66
N GLY A 60 -4.35 7.52 14.58
CA GLY A 60 -5.04 8.25 15.67
C GLY A 60 -4.53 9.69 15.84
N LYS A 61 -4.06 10.32 14.76
CA LYS A 61 -3.57 11.69 14.78
C LYS A 61 -4.72 12.68 14.50
N GLY A 62 -5.01 13.53 15.46
CA GLY A 62 -6.09 14.52 15.37
C GLY A 62 -7.51 13.94 15.44
N VAL A 63 -7.63 12.62 15.35
CA VAL A 63 -8.87 11.82 15.52
C VAL A 63 -8.56 10.58 16.35
N GLY A 64 -9.60 9.94 16.90
CA GLY A 64 -9.42 8.63 17.51
C GLY A 64 -8.90 7.59 16.50
N LYS A 65 -7.99 6.71 16.92
CA LYS A 65 -7.52 5.60 16.08
C LYS A 65 -8.71 4.73 15.67
N ASP A 66 -8.95 4.61 14.36
CA ASP A 66 -10.04 3.83 13.79
C ASP A 66 -9.58 3.16 12.47
N PRO A 67 -9.07 1.93 12.55
CA PRO A 67 -8.62 1.20 11.37
C PRO A 67 -9.74 0.93 10.35
N ILE A 68 -11.00 0.83 10.80
CA ILE A 68 -12.14 0.60 9.91
C ILE A 68 -12.39 1.84 9.05
N GLN A 69 -12.33 3.04 9.64
CA GLN A 69 -12.41 4.29 8.88
C GLN A 69 -11.20 4.47 7.96
N ALA A 70 -9.99 4.11 8.42
CA ALA A 70 -8.79 4.15 7.59
C ALA A 70 -8.96 3.31 6.31
N ILE A 71 -9.44 2.07 6.44
CA ILE A 71 -9.69 1.17 5.32
C ILE A 71 -10.69 1.75 4.33
N LYS A 72 -11.77 2.38 4.79
CA LYS A 72 -12.76 3.01 3.90
C LYS A 72 -12.12 4.11 3.04
N TRP A 73 -11.29 4.95 3.66
CA TRP A 73 -10.60 6.02 2.94
C TRP A 73 -9.51 5.49 2.01
N TYR A 74 -8.79 4.45 2.42
CA TYR A 74 -7.82 3.79 1.56
C TYR A 74 -8.47 3.12 0.34
N HIS A 75 -9.67 2.51 0.50
CA HIS A 75 -10.41 1.97 -0.64
C HIS A 75 -10.71 3.05 -1.67
N LEU A 76 -11.26 4.21 -1.24
CA LEU A 76 -11.56 5.31 -2.16
C LEU A 76 -10.32 5.80 -2.92
N ALA A 77 -9.17 5.83 -2.26
CA ALA A 77 -7.92 6.24 -2.90
C ALA A 77 -7.34 5.12 -3.81
N ALA A 78 -7.46 3.85 -3.41
CA ALA A 78 -6.97 2.71 -4.16
C ALA A 78 -7.78 2.45 -5.44
N ASP A 79 -9.09 2.68 -5.38
CA ASP A 79 -10.01 2.61 -6.54
C ASP A 79 -9.72 3.72 -7.58
N GLN A 80 -8.96 4.74 -7.19
CA GLN A 80 -8.40 5.78 -8.06
C GLN A 80 -6.93 5.53 -8.44
N ASP A 81 -6.49 4.28 -8.40
CA ASP A 81 -5.16 3.81 -8.79
C ASP A 81 -3.99 4.39 -7.97
N LEU A 82 -4.23 4.86 -6.74
CA LEU A 82 -3.14 5.30 -5.88
C LEU A 82 -2.37 4.08 -5.34
N ILE A 83 -1.15 3.87 -5.84
CA ILE A 83 -0.28 2.73 -5.51
C ILE A 83 -0.11 2.57 -4.00
N GLN A 84 0.16 3.66 -3.28
CA GLN A 84 0.36 3.64 -1.83
C GLN A 84 -0.88 3.12 -1.10
N ALA A 85 -2.09 3.49 -1.55
CA ALA A 85 -3.34 3.02 -0.96
C ALA A 85 -3.57 1.54 -1.26
N GLN A 86 -3.28 1.10 -2.50
CA GLN A 86 -3.37 -0.30 -2.90
C GLN A 86 -2.43 -1.18 -2.07
N THR A 87 -1.16 -0.79 -1.94
CA THR A 87 -0.18 -1.53 -1.14
C THR A 87 -0.54 -1.54 0.35
N THR A 88 -1.04 -0.41 0.88
CA THR A 88 -1.50 -0.33 2.27
C THR A 88 -2.68 -1.26 2.52
N LEU A 89 -3.71 -1.25 1.67
CA LEU A 89 -4.86 -2.15 1.77
C LEU A 89 -4.45 -3.61 1.68
N ALA A 90 -3.57 -3.95 0.72
CA ALA A 90 -3.06 -5.30 0.57
C ALA A 90 -2.41 -5.80 1.87
N THR A 91 -1.58 -4.95 2.49
CA THR A 91 -0.92 -5.27 3.77
C THR A 91 -1.94 -5.45 4.89
N MET A 92 -2.93 -4.56 5.00
CA MET A 92 -3.97 -4.65 6.04
C MET A 92 -4.79 -5.93 5.91
N TYR A 93 -5.17 -6.33 4.69
CA TYR A 93 -5.85 -7.61 4.46
C TYR A 93 -4.95 -8.82 4.69
N HIS A 94 -3.66 -8.73 4.33
CA HIS A 94 -2.70 -9.81 4.52
C HIS A 94 -2.43 -10.08 6.00
N GLU A 95 -2.30 -9.03 6.80
CA GLU A 95 -1.95 -9.12 8.22
C GLU A 95 -3.19 -9.20 9.13
N GLY A 96 -4.35 -8.79 8.63
CA GLY A 96 -5.58 -8.72 9.41
C GLY A 96 -5.63 -7.48 10.30
N GLU A 97 -5.01 -6.37 9.87
CA GLU A 97 -5.01 -5.13 10.64
C GLU A 97 -6.31 -4.33 10.41
N GLY A 98 -7.15 -4.26 11.42
CA GLY A 98 -8.45 -3.56 11.37
C GLY A 98 -9.54 -4.28 10.56
N VAL A 99 -9.22 -5.40 9.93
CA VAL A 99 -10.14 -6.32 9.22
C VAL A 99 -9.73 -7.75 9.49
N SER A 100 -10.62 -8.70 9.24
CA SER A 100 -10.24 -10.10 9.20
C SER A 100 -9.22 -10.36 8.09
N LYS A 101 -8.19 -11.15 8.41
CA LYS A 101 -7.18 -11.58 7.44
C LYS A 101 -7.85 -12.18 6.19
N ASN A 102 -7.50 -11.68 5.03
CA ASN A 102 -8.05 -12.10 3.75
C ASN A 102 -6.97 -12.07 2.66
N TYR A 103 -6.32 -13.20 2.45
CA TYR A 103 -5.24 -13.33 1.46
C TYR A 103 -5.72 -13.14 0.01
N GLU A 104 -6.97 -13.49 -0.30
CA GLU A 104 -7.52 -13.27 -1.64
C GLU A 104 -7.67 -11.77 -1.92
N ALA A 105 -8.22 -10.99 -0.98
CA ALA A 105 -8.30 -9.55 -1.11
C ALA A 105 -6.90 -8.91 -1.16
N ALA A 106 -5.97 -9.37 -0.31
CA ALA A 106 -4.59 -8.89 -0.31
C ALA A 106 -3.92 -9.12 -1.68
N SER A 107 -4.06 -10.30 -2.26
CA SER A 107 -3.45 -10.63 -3.56
C SER A 107 -3.97 -9.74 -4.68
N LYS A 108 -5.27 -9.42 -4.69
CA LYS A 108 -5.87 -8.50 -5.70
C LYS A 108 -5.23 -7.11 -5.64
N TRP A 109 -5.12 -6.56 -4.44
CA TRP A 109 -4.53 -5.23 -4.28
C TRP A 109 -3.02 -5.21 -4.52
N TYR A 110 -2.27 -6.24 -4.07
CA TYR A 110 -0.86 -6.37 -4.44
C TYR A 110 -0.64 -6.51 -5.94
N HIS A 111 -1.52 -7.23 -6.67
CA HIS A 111 -1.43 -7.31 -8.13
C HIS A 111 -1.54 -5.94 -8.78
N LEU A 112 -2.55 -5.14 -8.42
CA LEU A 112 -2.73 -3.80 -8.99
C LEU A 112 -1.51 -2.91 -8.74
N ALA A 113 -0.98 -2.90 -7.51
CA ALA A 113 0.22 -2.12 -7.20
C ALA A 113 1.48 -2.65 -7.91
N ALA A 114 1.64 -3.98 -7.98
CA ALA A 114 2.78 -4.63 -8.63
C ALA A 114 2.81 -4.40 -10.15
N GLU A 115 1.65 -4.40 -10.80
CA GLU A 115 1.51 -4.09 -12.23
C GLU A 115 1.83 -2.63 -12.52
N GLN A 116 1.61 -1.72 -11.57
CA GLN A 116 2.04 -0.33 -11.64
C GLN A 116 3.52 -0.13 -11.31
N GLY A 117 4.25 -1.21 -11.01
CA GLY A 117 5.70 -1.18 -10.79
C GLY A 117 6.13 -1.02 -9.33
N ASP A 118 5.23 -1.14 -8.35
CA ASP A 118 5.61 -1.08 -6.94
C ASP A 118 6.46 -2.31 -6.55
N GLY A 119 7.73 -2.09 -6.21
CA GLY A 119 8.69 -3.16 -5.93
C GLY A 119 8.36 -3.96 -4.66
N ASP A 120 7.78 -3.31 -3.65
CA ASP A 120 7.37 -3.99 -2.43
C ASP A 120 6.15 -4.88 -2.68
N ALA A 121 5.17 -4.40 -3.45
CA ALA A 121 4.02 -5.21 -3.86
C ALA A 121 4.46 -6.39 -4.73
N GLN A 122 5.40 -6.19 -5.66
CA GLN A 122 5.99 -7.26 -6.46
C GLN A 122 6.63 -8.35 -5.58
N PHE A 123 7.43 -7.96 -4.59
CA PHE A 123 8.02 -8.89 -3.65
C PHE A 123 6.96 -9.66 -2.85
N LYS A 124 5.99 -8.95 -2.26
CA LYS A 124 4.90 -9.57 -1.49
C LYS A 124 4.08 -10.54 -2.34
N LEU A 125 3.76 -10.17 -3.57
CA LEU A 125 3.04 -11.03 -4.50
C LEU A 125 3.85 -12.29 -4.86
N GLY A 126 5.16 -12.16 -5.05
CA GLY A 126 6.06 -13.30 -5.22
C GLY A 126 6.04 -14.26 -4.04
N VAL A 127 6.01 -13.74 -2.82
CA VAL A 127 5.88 -14.54 -1.59
C VAL A 127 4.53 -15.26 -1.54
N MET A 128 3.43 -14.57 -1.86
CA MET A 128 2.08 -15.15 -1.87
C MET A 128 1.96 -16.30 -2.88
N TYR A 129 2.49 -16.16 -4.10
CA TYR A 129 2.57 -17.27 -5.06
C TYR A 129 3.45 -18.42 -4.58
N SER A 130 4.59 -18.11 -3.93
CA SER A 130 5.49 -19.14 -3.40
C SER A 130 4.88 -19.93 -2.25
N ASN A 131 3.99 -19.33 -1.47
CA ASN A 131 3.36 -19.96 -0.30
C ASN A 131 1.97 -20.53 -0.61
N GLY A 132 1.32 -20.10 -1.70
CA GLY A 132 -0.09 -20.40 -1.97
C GLY A 132 -1.06 -19.61 -1.09
N GLU A 133 -0.70 -18.39 -0.70
CA GLU A 133 -1.53 -17.52 0.16
C GLU A 133 -2.53 -16.73 -0.69
N GLY A 134 -3.82 -17.10 -0.64
CA GLY A 134 -4.89 -16.47 -1.41
C GLY A 134 -4.82 -16.67 -2.92
N LEU A 135 -3.80 -17.41 -3.38
CA LEU A 135 -3.52 -17.78 -4.77
C LEU A 135 -3.07 -19.24 -4.82
N SER A 136 -3.23 -19.89 -5.97
CA SER A 136 -2.62 -21.20 -6.17
C SER A 136 -1.09 -21.08 -6.12
N HIS A 137 -0.44 -22.01 -5.40
CA HIS A 137 1.02 -22.08 -5.38
C HIS A 137 1.58 -22.18 -6.81
N ASP A 138 2.41 -21.22 -7.19
CA ASP A 138 3.05 -21.18 -8.51
C ASP A 138 4.47 -20.58 -8.43
N ASN A 139 5.46 -21.46 -8.47
CA ASN A 139 6.87 -21.06 -8.45
C ASN A 139 7.31 -20.28 -9.71
N LYS A 140 6.60 -20.41 -10.82
CA LYS A 140 6.92 -19.67 -12.05
C LYS A 140 6.49 -18.22 -11.92
N GLU A 141 5.27 -17.98 -11.44
CA GLU A 141 4.78 -16.63 -11.15
C GLU A 141 5.57 -16.02 -9.99
N ALA A 142 5.82 -16.75 -8.90
CA ALA A 142 6.66 -16.26 -7.81
C ALA A 142 8.01 -15.76 -8.32
N ARG A 143 8.68 -16.54 -9.17
CA ARG A 143 9.97 -16.18 -9.76
C ARG A 143 9.90 -14.94 -10.64
N LYS A 144 8.83 -14.77 -11.41
CA LYS A 144 8.59 -13.58 -12.25
C LYS A 144 8.53 -12.32 -11.38
N TRP A 145 7.73 -12.36 -10.33
CA TRP A 145 7.54 -11.21 -9.45
C TRP A 145 8.78 -10.90 -8.61
N PHE A 146 9.48 -11.92 -8.09
CA PHE A 146 10.76 -11.70 -7.41
C PHE A 146 11.81 -11.09 -8.34
N LYS A 147 11.84 -11.48 -9.61
CA LYS A 147 12.76 -10.90 -10.57
C LYS A 147 12.51 -9.41 -10.77
N LEU A 148 11.27 -9.00 -10.96
CA LEU A 148 10.89 -7.59 -11.09
C LEU A 148 11.25 -6.77 -9.85
N ALA A 149 11.00 -7.31 -8.66
CA ALA A 149 11.38 -6.66 -7.41
C ALA A 149 12.91 -6.55 -7.25
N ALA A 150 13.67 -7.60 -7.59
CA ALA A 150 15.12 -7.62 -7.52
C ALA A 150 15.76 -6.62 -8.50
N GLU A 151 15.20 -6.47 -9.70
CA GLU A 151 15.63 -5.46 -10.68
C GLU A 151 15.48 -4.02 -10.15
N GLN A 152 14.60 -3.80 -9.17
CA GLN A 152 14.44 -2.55 -8.45
C GLN A 152 15.31 -2.47 -7.17
N GLY A 153 16.21 -3.42 -6.95
CA GLY A 153 17.13 -3.42 -5.81
C GLY A 153 16.60 -4.09 -4.54
N ASN A 154 15.48 -4.83 -4.62
CA ASN A 154 15.00 -5.60 -3.47
C ASN A 154 15.90 -6.83 -3.22
N THR A 155 16.75 -6.76 -2.20
CA THR A 155 17.74 -7.79 -1.86
C THR A 155 17.08 -9.10 -1.42
N LEU A 156 15.97 -9.04 -0.69
CA LEU A 156 15.22 -10.23 -0.27
C LEU A 156 14.62 -10.97 -1.47
N ALA A 157 14.18 -10.23 -2.49
CA ALA A 157 13.70 -10.84 -3.73
C ALA A 157 14.83 -11.58 -4.46
N GLN A 158 16.06 -11.02 -4.47
CA GLN A 158 17.23 -11.69 -5.03
C GLN A 158 17.55 -12.98 -4.28
N GLU A 159 17.55 -12.95 -2.95
CA GLU A 159 17.75 -14.14 -2.11
C GLU A 159 16.72 -15.24 -2.42
N LYS A 160 15.43 -14.87 -2.57
CA LYS A 160 14.37 -15.83 -2.95
C LYS A 160 14.55 -16.42 -4.33
N LEU A 161 15.03 -15.66 -5.29
CA LEU A 161 15.40 -16.16 -6.61
C LEU A 161 16.51 -17.21 -6.53
N ASP A 162 17.55 -16.94 -5.77
CA ASP A 162 18.67 -17.83 -5.61
C ASP A 162 18.26 -19.13 -4.90
N GLU A 163 17.39 -19.07 -3.91
CA GLU A 163 16.79 -20.25 -3.27
C GLU A 163 16.04 -21.14 -4.28
N ILE A 164 15.23 -20.55 -5.14
CA ILE A 164 14.44 -21.28 -6.15
C ILE A 164 15.37 -21.95 -7.17
N VAL A 165 16.41 -21.26 -7.61
CA VAL A 165 17.39 -21.76 -8.56
C VAL A 165 18.18 -22.93 -7.96
N ASN A 166 18.65 -22.77 -6.73
CA ASN A 166 19.44 -23.78 -6.03
C ASN A 166 18.62 -25.07 -5.78
N LYS A 167 17.36 -24.95 -5.36
CA LYS A 167 16.45 -26.10 -5.22
C LYS A 167 16.30 -26.84 -6.56
N LYS A 168 16.11 -26.13 -7.68
CA LYS A 168 15.97 -26.73 -9.01
C LYS A 168 17.24 -27.48 -9.44
N SER A 169 18.41 -26.90 -9.18
CA SER A 169 19.71 -27.53 -9.46
C SER A 169 19.93 -28.81 -8.65
N LEU A 170 19.57 -28.79 -7.37
CA LEU A 170 19.66 -29.95 -6.49
C LEU A 170 18.73 -31.07 -6.94
N TRP A 171 17.47 -30.80 -7.28
CA TRP A 171 16.50 -31.74 -7.78
C TRP A 171 16.98 -32.38 -9.11
N LYS A 172 17.60 -31.61 -10.02
CA LYS A 172 18.17 -32.13 -11.24
C LYS A 172 19.29 -33.13 -10.95
N LYS A 173 20.23 -32.79 -10.08
CA LYS A 173 21.32 -33.67 -9.66
C LYS A 173 20.82 -34.97 -9.02
N ILE A 174 19.76 -34.93 -8.22
CA ILE A 174 19.16 -36.11 -7.60
C ILE A 174 18.53 -37.03 -8.70
N LYS A 175 17.81 -36.45 -9.67
CA LYS A 175 17.22 -37.23 -10.78
C LYS A 175 18.25 -37.88 -11.69
N ASP A 176 19.44 -37.29 -11.82
CA ASP A 176 20.51 -37.81 -12.66
C ASP A 176 21.27 -38.96 -11.96
N ILE A 177 20.98 -39.24 -10.67
CA ILE A 177 21.59 -40.32 -9.87
C ILE A 177 20.70 -41.57 -9.85
N PHE A 178 19.37 -41.42 -10.10
CA PHE A 178 18.39 -42.52 -10.13
C PHE A 178 17.80 -42.71 -11.53
#